data_459f9dab90020c68a4531c6f3d6f95dc
#
_entry.id   459f9dab90020c68a4531c6f3d6f95dc
#
_cell.length_a   1.000
_cell.length_b   1.000
_cell.length_c   1.000
_cell.angle_alpha   90.00
_cell.angle_beta   90.00
_cell.angle_gamma   90.00
#
_symmetry.space_group_name_H-M   'P 1'
#
loop_
_entity.id
_entity.type
_entity.pdbx_description
1 polymer ?
#
loop_
_entity_poly.entity_id
_entity_poly.type
_entity_poly.pdbx_seq_one_letter_code
_entity_poly.pdbx_strand_id
1 'polypeptide(L)'
;MASKWEDFLQVYRERSNFVVEEWVKNKCSLLNKYLGNHGLSGAVVSVSGGIDSAVILALLKYTLHLAESNLNKIMAISQPIHSSDWALQRAQELCETLDLPLTVINQTDIHCSLVQKFEQSTGQLGNAFSQGQLRSYLRTPANYYATQLLREQGFPAVVVGTGNKDEDGYLAYFCKYGDGAVDVQLISDLHKSQVFQVGRFLGVPSSILSAAPSADLWSDHTDEDEMGFSYDFIEFYTGYYLPMSIEEKLHFIKELTSESLSEFLHFEGLCVSIHARNAHKLGGVINL
;
A
#
# COMPACT_ATOMS: atom_id res chain seq x y z
N MET A 1 -6.50 36.58 7.24
CA MET A 1 -5.16 36.36 6.73
C MET A 1 -5.28 35.40 5.57
N ALA A 2 -4.48 35.56 4.52
CA ALA A 2 -4.49 34.58 3.43
C ALA A 2 -3.85 33.27 3.92
N SER A 3 -4.48 32.13 3.62
CA SER A 3 -4.13 30.81 4.15
C SER A 3 -3.26 30.03 3.17
N LYS A 4 -2.63 29.00 3.66
CA LYS A 4 -1.98 27.96 2.83
C LYS A 4 -2.91 26.74 2.76
N TRP A 5 -2.72 25.88 1.76
CA TRP A 5 -3.52 24.65 1.66
C TRP A 5 -3.26 23.70 2.85
N GLU A 6 -2.06 23.71 3.42
CA GLU A 6 -1.69 22.92 4.60
C GLU A 6 -2.52 23.31 5.85
N ASP A 7 -2.95 24.55 5.98
CA ASP A 7 -3.81 24.98 7.09
C ASP A 7 -5.16 24.27 7.03
N PHE A 8 -5.69 24.04 5.83
CA PHE A 8 -6.94 23.29 5.63
C PHE A 8 -6.77 21.79 5.86
N LEU A 9 -5.61 21.21 5.53
CA LEU A 9 -5.29 19.83 5.87
C LEU A 9 -5.31 19.63 7.38
N GLN A 10 -4.71 20.56 8.15
CA GLN A 10 -4.72 20.48 9.60
C GLN A 10 -6.15 20.50 10.16
N VAL A 11 -7.00 21.39 9.67
CA VAL A 11 -8.43 21.43 10.03
C VAL A 11 -9.16 20.14 9.65
N TYR A 12 -8.86 19.55 8.50
CA TYR A 12 -9.42 18.27 8.08
C TYR A 12 -9.03 17.15 9.04
N ARG A 13 -7.75 17.04 9.38
CA ARG A 13 -7.23 16.03 10.31
C ARG A 13 -7.86 16.15 11.70
N GLU A 14 -8.02 17.36 12.21
CA GLU A 14 -8.68 17.63 13.50
C GLU A 14 -10.17 17.23 13.50
N ARG A 15 -10.87 17.45 12.38
CA ARG A 15 -12.29 17.11 12.22
C ARG A 15 -12.54 15.62 11.98
N SER A 16 -11.56 14.89 11.45
CA SER A 16 -11.73 13.49 11.08
C SER A 16 -12.04 12.58 12.28
N ASN A 17 -11.72 13.03 13.51
CA ASN A 17 -11.90 12.27 14.75
C ASN A 17 -11.39 10.81 14.64
N PHE A 18 -10.28 10.59 13.92
CA PHE A 18 -9.74 9.26 13.73
C PHE A 18 -9.19 8.69 15.05
N VAL A 19 -9.89 7.70 15.58
CA VAL A 19 -9.50 7.00 16.82
C VAL A 19 -8.85 5.67 16.44
N VAL A 20 -7.52 5.62 16.50
CA VAL A 20 -6.70 4.49 16.05
C VAL A 20 -7.13 3.17 16.68
N GLU A 21 -7.30 3.14 18.00
CA GLU A 21 -7.66 1.92 18.73
C GLU A 21 -9.02 1.35 18.28
N GLU A 22 -10.01 2.20 18.11
CA GLU A 22 -11.35 1.81 17.64
C GLU A 22 -11.30 1.30 16.22
N TRP A 23 -10.55 2.00 15.35
CA TRP A 23 -10.39 1.59 13.97
C TRP A 23 -9.72 0.21 13.87
N VAL A 24 -8.63 -0.04 14.63
CA VAL A 24 -7.92 -1.34 14.65
C VAL A 24 -8.86 -2.45 15.10
N LYS A 25 -9.58 -2.26 16.22
CA LYS A 25 -10.54 -3.25 16.72
C LYS A 25 -11.62 -3.56 15.69
N ASN A 26 -12.21 -2.54 15.09
CA ASN A 26 -13.26 -2.70 14.09
C ASN A 26 -12.73 -3.40 12.82
N LYS A 27 -11.57 -3.00 12.31
CA LYS A 27 -10.98 -3.58 11.11
C LYS A 27 -10.61 -5.05 11.31
N CYS A 28 -9.98 -5.39 12.43
CA CYS A 28 -9.65 -6.79 12.76
C CYS A 28 -10.90 -7.65 12.99
N SER A 29 -11.95 -7.08 13.59
CA SER A 29 -13.24 -7.77 13.73
C SER A 29 -13.91 -8.03 12.37
N LEU A 30 -13.87 -7.06 11.45
CA LEU A 30 -14.39 -7.22 10.08
C LEU A 30 -13.63 -8.31 9.33
N LEU A 31 -12.29 -8.33 9.39
CA LEU A 31 -11.49 -9.39 8.80
C LEU A 31 -11.85 -10.75 9.39
N ASN A 32 -11.92 -10.85 10.72
CA ASN A 32 -12.25 -12.10 11.40
C ASN A 32 -13.62 -12.64 10.95
N LYS A 33 -14.63 -11.78 10.89
CA LYS A 33 -15.96 -12.12 10.39
C LYS A 33 -15.93 -12.55 8.92
N TYR A 34 -15.18 -11.86 8.07
CA TYR A 34 -15.02 -12.22 6.66
C TYR A 34 -14.44 -13.64 6.53
N LEU A 35 -13.35 -13.93 7.24
CA LEU A 35 -12.71 -15.25 7.24
C LEU A 35 -13.69 -16.34 7.67
N GLY A 36 -14.39 -16.15 8.78
CA GLY A 36 -15.38 -17.12 9.28
C GLY A 36 -16.52 -17.37 8.30
N ASN A 37 -17.07 -16.31 7.69
CA ASN A 37 -18.16 -16.43 6.72
C ASN A 37 -17.79 -17.21 5.44
N HIS A 38 -16.49 -17.26 5.11
CA HIS A 38 -15.99 -17.90 3.89
C HIS A 38 -15.22 -19.21 4.17
N GLY A 39 -15.18 -19.67 5.42
CA GLY A 39 -14.43 -20.87 5.79
C GLY A 39 -12.92 -20.73 5.58
N LEU A 40 -12.40 -19.51 5.73
CA LEU A 40 -10.99 -19.18 5.58
C LEU A 40 -10.31 -19.11 6.96
N SER A 41 -9.06 -19.56 7.02
CA SER A 41 -8.32 -19.59 8.28
C SER A 41 -6.83 -19.24 8.14
N GLY A 42 -6.39 -18.91 6.92
CA GLY A 42 -5.03 -18.51 6.61
C GLY A 42 -4.96 -17.14 5.92
N ALA A 43 -3.84 -16.46 6.09
CA ALA A 43 -3.50 -15.23 5.38
C ALA A 43 -2.06 -15.27 4.87
N VAL A 44 -1.86 -14.85 3.62
CA VAL A 44 -0.54 -14.63 3.02
C VAL A 44 -0.35 -13.14 2.83
N VAL A 45 0.80 -12.61 3.24
CA VAL A 45 1.14 -11.20 3.07
C VAL A 45 2.59 -11.04 2.61
N SER A 46 2.81 -10.20 1.61
CA SER A 46 4.15 -9.78 1.20
C SER A 46 4.67 -8.69 2.14
N VAL A 47 5.83 -8.92 2.77
CA VAL A 47 6.49 -8.00 3.69
C VAL A 47 7.68 -7.36 2.98
N SER A 48 7.49 -6.11 2.55
CA SER A 48 8.49 -5.36 1.76
C SER A 48 9.53 -4.64 2.62
N GLY A 49 9.29 -4.50 3.93
CA GLY A 49 10.06 -3.61 4.82
C GLY A 49 9.55 -2.16 4.84
N GLY A 50 8.47 -1.86 4.13
CA GLY A 50 7.75 -0.58 4.17
C GLY A 50 6.62 -0.58 5.19
N ILE A 51 6.15 0.64 5.54
CA ILE A 51 5.14 0.86 6.60
C ILE A 51 3.80 0.16 6.32
N ASP A 52 3.32 0.15 5.08
CA ASP A 52 2.02 -0.42 4.73
C ASP A 52 2.01 -1.93 4.99
N SER A 53 3.01 -2.65 4.47
CA SER A 53 3.15 -4.09 4.71
C SER A 53 3.37 -4.43 6.19
N ALA A 54 4.06 -3.55 6.92
CA ALA A 54 4.27 -3.70 8.35
C ALA A 54 2.97 -3.57 9.14
N VAL A 55 2.15 -2.59 8.82
CA VAL A 55 0.82 -2.40 9.43
C VAL A 55 -0.10 -3.58 9.13
N ILE A 56 -0.11 -4.07 7.87
CA ILE A 56 -0.90 -5.26 7.51
C ILE A 56 -0.48 -6.47 8.34
N LEU A 57 0.83 -6.76 8.43
CA LEU A 57 1.29 -7.91 9.22
C LEU A 57 0.93 -7.76 10.71
N ALA A 58 1.03 -6.55 11.27
CA ALA A 58 0.66 -6.28 12.65
C ALA A 58 -0.86 -6.41 12.89
N LEU A 59 -1.71 -5.98 11.94
CA LEU A 59 -3.16 -6.19 11.98
C LEU A 59 -3.53 -7.68 11.91
N LEU A 60 -2.84 -8.45 11.08
CA LEU A 60 -3.02 -9.91 11.02
C LEU A 60 -2.62 -10.56 12.35
N LYS A 61 -1.48 -10.15 12.94
CA LYS A 61 -1.07 -10.63 14.28
C LYS A 61 -2.11 -10.26 15.35
N TYR A 62 -2.65 -9.04 15.33
CA TYR A 62 -3.71 -8.64 16.24
C TYR A 62 -4.97 -9.51 16.05
N THR A 63 -5.37 -9.76 14.80
CA THR A 63 -6.52 -10.61 14.48
C THR A 63 -6.32 -12.05 14.96
N LEU A 64 -5.11 -12.61 14.79
CA LEU A 64 -4.75 -13.95 15.25
C LEU A 64 -4.96 -14.13 16.77
N HIS A 65 -4.81 -13.05 17.55
CA HIS A 65 -4.93 -13.07 19.02
C HIS A 65 -6.33 -12.67 19.54
N LEU A 66 -7.32 -12.49 18.67
CA LEU A 66 -8.70 -12.31 19.12
C LEU A 66 -9.20 -13.58 19.83
N ALA A 67 -10.03 -13.43 20.85
CA ALA A 67 -10.53 -14.55 21.65
C ALA A 67 -11.26 -15.63 20.82
N GLU A 68 -11.93 -15.22 19.74
CA GLU A 68 -12.62 -16.10 18.79
C GLU A 68 -12.11 -15.88 17.38
N SER A 69 -10.79 -16.05 17.19
CA SER A 69 -10.15 -15.85 15.90
C SER A 69 -10.46 -16.98 14.93
N ASN A 70 -10.93 -16.63 13.75
CA ASN A 70 -10.97 -17.53 12.59
C ASN A 70 -9.62 -17.61 11.88
N LEU A 71 -8.73 -16.62 12.07
CA LEU A 71 -7.37 -16.63 11.54
C LEU A 71 -6.49 -17.53 12.39
N ASN A 72 -5.98 -18.60 11.83
CA ASN A 72 -5.16 -19.59 12.53
C ASN A 72 -3.73 -19.66 12.00
N LYS A 73 -3.48 -19.17 10.78
CA LYS A 73 -2.18 -19.22 10.15
C LYS A 73 -1.87 -17.95 9.36
N ILE A 74 -0.70 -17.39 9.59
CA ILE A 74 -0.14 -16.28 8.81
C ILE A 74 1.13 -16.77 8.13
N MET A 75 1.29 -16.48 6.83
CA MET A 75 2.53 -16.65 6.09
C MET A 75 3.03 -15.28 5.64
N ALA A 76 4.02 -14.77 6.34
CA ALA A 76 4.74 -13.56 5.96
C ALA A 76 5.85 -13.94 4.96
N ILE A 77 5.86 -13.30 3.79
CA ILE A 77 6.80 -13.60 2.71
C ILE A 77 7.56 -12.33 2.33
N SER A 78 8.90 -12.37 2.38
CA SER A 78 9.75 -11.39 1.72
C SER A 78 10.23 -11.93 0.38
N GLN A 79 10.06 -11.14 -0.68
CA GLN A 79 10.35 -11.54 -2.05
C GLN A 79 11.35 -10.56 -2.70
N PRO A 80 12.63 -10.58 -2.31
CA PRO A 80 13.65 -9.71 -2.90
C PRO A 80 13.80 -9.97 -4.40
N ILE A 81 13.82 -8.89 -5.20
CA ILE A 81 14.13 -8.89 -6.64
C ILE A 81 14.99 -7.67 -6.91
N HIS A 82 16.31 -7.80 -6.84
CA HIS A 82 17.27 -6.68 -6.84
C HIS A 82 16.96 -5.61 -5.78
N SER A 83 16.33 -6.03 -4.69
CA SER A 83 15.93 -5.14 -3.60
C SER A 83 17.12 -4.73 -2.75
N SER A 84 17.00 -3.60 -2.08
CA SER A 84 17.98 -3.09 -1.14
C SER A 84 18.10 -4.00 0.10
N ASP A 85 19.29 -4.14 0.65
CA ASP A 85 19.53 -4.97 1.84
C ASP A 85 18.71 -4.48 3.06
N TRP A 86 18.50 -3.18 3.19
CA TRP A 86 17.72 -2.61 4.27
C TRP A 86 16.24 -3.05 4.24
N ALA A 87 15.68 -3.32 3.05
CA ALA A 87 14.29 -3.77 2.92
C ALA A 87 14.10 -5.15 3.58
N LEU A 88 15.01 -6.08 3.31
CA LEU A 88 15.00 -7.39 3.93
C LEU A 88 15.28 -7.32 5.45
N GLN A 89 16.25 -6.50 5.88
CA GLN A 89 16.55 -6.30 7.30
C GLN A 89 15.33 -5.78 8.09
N ARG A 90 14.60 -4.79 7.55
CA ARG A 90 13.37 -4.28 8.17
C ARG A 90 12.26 -5.34 8.21
N ALA A 91 12.10 -6.14 7.16
CA ALA A 91 11.15 -7.24 7.15
C ALA A 91 11.47 -8.30 8.23
N GLN A 92 12.75 -8.60 8.43
CA GLN A 92 13.23 -9.51 9.49
C GLN A 92 12.95 -8.91 10.88
N GLU A 93 13.37 -7.67 11.13
CA GLU A 93 13.14 -6.96 12.41
C GLU A 93 11.65 -6.91 12.76
N LEU A 94 10.79 -6.63 11.78
CA LEU A 94 9.33 -6.61 11.98
C LEU A 94 8.82 -8.00 12.40
N CYS A 95 9.22 -9.05 11.69
CA CYS A 95 8.76 -10.41 11.98
C CYS A 95 9.26 -10.89 13.34
N GLU A 96 10.50 -10.56 13.71
CA GLU A 96 11.05 -10.82 15.06
C GLU A 96 10.25 -10.07 16.14
N THR A 97 9.95 -8.78 15.92
CA THR A 97 9.16 -7.96 16.84
C THR A 97 7.76 -8.52 17.05
N LEU A 98 7.14 -9.04 15.99
CA LEU A 98 5.79 -9.61 16.04
C LEU A 98 5.77 -11.10 16.41
N ASP A 99 6.90 -11.71 16.66
CA ASP A 99 7.03 -13.16 16.90
C ASP A 99 6.29 -13.98 15.82
N LEU A 100 6.66 -13.72 14.56
CA LEU A 100 6.17 -14.42 13.38
C LEU A 100 7.33 -14.89 12.50
N PRO A 101 7.26 -16.09 11.90
CA PRO A 101 8.28 -16.55 10.97
C PRO A 101 8.23 -15.76 9.66
N LEU A 102 9.40 -15.37 9.13
CA LEU A 102 9.54 -14.79 7.81
C LEU A 102 10.02 -15.84 6.81
N THR A 103 9.29 -16.04 5.73
CA THR A 103 9.72 -16.84 4.58
C THR A 103 10.38 -15.91 3.56
N VAL A 104 11.64 -16.16 3.24
CA VAL A 104 12.37 -15.36 2.23
C VAL A 104 12.48 -16.16 0.93
N ILE A 105 11.96 -15.59 -0.15
CA ILE A 105 11.98 -16.16 -1.52
C ILE A 105 12.66 -15.14 -2.43
N ASN A 106 13.99 -15.27 -2.62
CA ASN A 106 14.71 -14.41 -3.55
C ASN A 106 14.38 -14.82 -5.00
N GLN A 107 13.78 -13.91 -5.75
CA GLN A 107 13.37 -14.14 -7.14
C GLN A 107 14.25 -13.42 -8.17
N THR A 108 15.41 -12.92 -7.77
CA THR A 108 16.32 -12.17 -8.66
C THR A 108 16.70 -12.99 -9.90
N ASP A 109 17.06 -14.27 -9.71
CA ASP A 109 17.46 -15.15 -10.85
C ASP A 109 16.27 -15.45 -11.78
N ILE A 110 15.07 -15.57 -11.21
CA ILE A 110 13.82 -15.75 -11.99
C ILE A 110 13.56 -14.52 -12.86
N HIS A 111 13.67 -13.33 -12.27
CA HIS A 111 13.53 -12.06 -12.98
C HIS A 111 14.55 -11.95 -14.12
N CYS A 112 15.84 -12.14 -13.81
CA CYS A 112 16.90 -12.08 -14.82
C CYS A 112 16.67 -13.07 -15.97
N SER A 113 16.32 -14.31 -15.63
CA SER A 113 16.05 -15.36 -16.63
C SER A 113 14.86 -14.99 -17.53
N LEU A 114 13.80 -14.44 -16.95
CA LEU A 114 12.60 -14.07 -17.72
C LEU A 114 12.87 -12.88 -18.63
N VAL A 115 13.54 -11.82 -18.13
CA VAL A 115 13.98 -10.67 -18.93
C VAL A 115 14.80 -11.15 -20.13
N GLN A 116 15.85 -11.93 -19.89
CA GLN A 116 16.74 -12.45 -20.93
C GLN A 116 15.98 -13.23 -22.00
N LYS A 117 15.06 -14.12 -21.59
CA LYS A 117 14.26 -14.93 -22.54
C LYS A 117 13.36 -14.06 -23.42
N PHE A 118 12.71 -13.05 -22.85
CA PHE A 118 11.88 -12.14 -23.63
C PHE A 118 12.70 -11.31 -24.60
N GLU A 119 13.83 -10.73 -24.15
CA GLU A 119 14.71 -9.92 -24.98
C GLU A 119 15.31 -10.74 -26.14
N GLN A 120 15.76 -11.96 -25.88
CA GLN A 120 16.26 -12.88 -26.91
C GLN A 120 15.19 -13.29 -27.92
N SER A 121 13.95 -13.50 -27.47
CA SER A 121 12.86 -13.98 -28.31
C SER A 121 12.22 -12.86 -29.14
N THR A 122 12.19 -11.64 -28.63
CA THR A 122 11.52 -10.50 -29.27
C THR A 122 12.49 -9.55 -29.98
N GLY A 123 13.77 -9.58 -29.62
CA GLY A 123 14.77 -8.60 -30.03
C GLY A 123 14.59 -7.21 -29.43
N GLN A 124 13.70 -7.07 -28.41
CA GLN A 124 13.41 -5.79 -27.75
C GLN A 124 14.01 -5.77 -26.36
N LEU A 125 14.71 -4.71 -26.02
CA LEU A 125 15.29 -4.51 -24.67
C LEU A 125 14.29 -3.79 -23.77
N GLY A 126 14.10 -4.32 -22.54
CA GLY A 126 13.31 -3.67 -21.50
C GLY A 126 14.04 -2.47 -20.89
N ASN A 127 13.32 -1.36 -20.65
CA ASN A 127 13.83 -0.23 -19.88
C ASN A 127 13.61 -0.44 -18.36
N ALA A 128 14.12 0.48 -17.53
CA ALA A 128 13.99 0.40 -16.08
C ALA A 128 12.53 0.26 -15.63
N PHE A 129 11.59 1.00 -16.24
CA PHE A 129 10.17 0.94 -15.92
C PHE A 129 9.57 -0.45 -16.21
N SER A 130 9.77 -1.00 -17.41
CA SER A 130 9.23 -2.33 -17.77
C SER A 130 9.81 -3.45 -16.90
N GLN A 131 11.09 -3.37 -16.55
CA GLN A 131 11.75 -4.30 -15.64
C GLN A 131 11.24 -4.15 -14.20
N GLY A 132 11.01 -2.93 -13.73
CA GLY A 132 10.39 -2.65 -12.42
C GLY A 132 8.95 -3.19 -12.34
N GLN A 133 8.13 -2.99 -13.38
CA GLN A 133 6.80 -3.59 -13.45
C GLN A 133 6.86 -5.12 -13.37
N LEU A 134 7.81 -5.76 -14.06
CA LEU A 134 7.99 -7.21 -13.98
C LEU A 134 8.33 -7.68 -12.56
N ARG A 135 9.10 -6.90 -11.78
CA ARG A 135 9.36 -7.22 -10.36
C ARG A 135 8.06 -7.28 -9.54
N SER A 136 7.14 -6.33 -9.76
CA SER A 136 5.83 -6.35 -9.10
C SER A 136 5.00 -7.57 -9.54
N TYR A 137 4.90 -7.85 -10.85
CA TYR A 137 4.15 -9.00 -11.37
C TYR A 137 4.66 -10.34 -10.83
N LEU A 138 5.97 -10.55 -10.73
CA LEU A 138 6.56 -11.82 -10.29
C LEU A 138 6.20 -12.21 -8.86
N ARG A 139 5.85 -11.25 -8.00
CA ARG A 139 5.43 -11.52 -6.63
C ARG A 139 4.07 -12.20 -6.55
N THR A 140 3.19 -11.95 -7.52
CA THR A 140 1.81 -12.46 -7.54
C THR A 140 1.73 -14.00 -7.58
N PRO A 141 2.39 -14.73 -8.49
CA PRO A 141 2.33 -16.19 -8.52
C PRO A 141 2.82 -16.83 -7.23
N ALA A 142 3.86 -16.28 -6.60
CA ALA A 142 4.38 -16.80 -5.34
C ALA A 142 3.38 -16.64 -4.19
N ASN A 143 2.71 -15.48 -4.10
CA ASN A 143 1.68 -15.24 -3.10
C ASN A 143 0.51 -16.23 -3.24
N TYR A 144 -0.02 -16.41 -4.46
CA TYR A 144 -1.12 -17.34 -4.68
C TYR A 144 -0.70 -18.80 -4.55
N TYR A 145 0.53 -19.17 -4.92
CA TYR A 145 1.02 -20.51 -4.65
C TYR A 145 1.14 -20.78 -3.15
N ALA A 146 1.58 -19.80 -2.37
CA ALA A 146 1.62 -19.90 -0.91
C ALA A 146 0.23 -20.16 -0.30
N THR A 147 -0.86 -19.55 -0.84
CA THR A 147 -2.21 -19.85 -0.37
C THR A 147 -2.60 -21.30 -0.62
N GLN A 148 -2.19 -21.90 -1.75
CA GLN A 148 -2.44 -23.30 -2.02
C GLN A 148 -1.69 -24.23 -1.06
N LEU A 149 -0.41 -23.91 -0.75
CA LEU A 149 0.36 -24.67 0.23
C LEU A 149 -0.26 -24.61 1.63
N LEU A 150 -0.80 -23.45 2.05
CA LEU A 150 -1.53 -23.35 3.31
C LEU A 150 -2.83 -24.15 3.28
N ARG A 151 -3.55 -24.14 2.18
CA ARG A 151 -4.77 -24.95 2.01
C ARG A 151 -4.49 -26.44 2.14
N GLU A 152 -3.41 -26.94 1.54
CA GLU A 152 -2.99 -28.35 1.67
C GLU A 152 -2.66 -28.74 3.13
N GLN A 153 -2.24 -27.77 3.93
CA GLN A 153 -2.00 -27.93 5.37
C GLN A 153 -3.29 -27.78 6.23
N GLY A 154 -4.44 -27.58 5.62
CA GLY A 154 -5.72 -27.40 6.32
C GLY A 154 -6.06 -25.95 6.67
N PHE A 155 -5.33 -24.96 6.13
CA PHE A 155 -5.56 -23.54 6.35
C PHE A 155 -5.95 -22.84 5.03
N PRO A 156 -7.22 -22.93 4.57
CA PRO A 156 -7.65 -22.15 3.41
C PRO A 156 -7.33 -20.67 3.60
N ALA A 157 -6.58 -20.08 2.65
CA ALA A 157 -5.97 -18.77 2.84
C ALA A 157 -6.30 -17.78 1.73
N VAL A 158 -6.17 -16.50 2.05
CA VAL A 158 -6.26 -15.36 1.13
C VAL A 158 -4.96 -14.60 1.06
N VAL A 159 -4.72 -13.90 -0.05
CA VAL A 159 -3.66 -12.92 -0.18
C VAL A 159 -4.16 -11.57 0.34
N VAL A 160 -3.47 -11.01 1.32
CA VAL A 160 -3.80 -9.70 1.90
C VAL A 160 -2.90 -8.63 1.30
N GLY A 161 -3.54 -7.63 0.67
CA GLY A 161 -2.88 -6.51 0.03
C GLY A 161 -2.44 -5.43 1.01
N THR A 162 -1.54 -4.59 0.54
CA THR A 162 -0.90 -3.53 1.32
C THR A 162 -1.25 -2.13 0.81
N GLY A 163 -2.19 -2.00 -0.13
CA GLY A 163 -2.60 -0.73 -0.71
C GLY A 163 -3.36 0.16 0.27
N ASN A 164 -2.97 1.42 0.35
CA ASN A 164 -3.62 2.45 1.16
C ASN A 164 -4.49 3.38 0.29
N LYS A 165 -5.26 4.27 0.94
CA LYS A 165 -6.20 5.16 0.27
C LYS A 165 -5.53 6.15 -0.69
N ASP A 166 -4.34 6.62 -0.36
CA ASP A 166 -3.64 7.65 -1.14
C ASP A 166 -3.02 7.08 -2.42
N GLU A 167 -2.53 5.84 -2.36
CA GLU A 167 -1.93 5.15 -3.49
C GLU A 167 -2.99 4.45 -4.35
N ASP A 168 -3.73 3.51 -3.78
CA ASP A 168 -4.67 2.64 -4.50
C ASP A 168 -6.01 3.30 -4.79
N GLY A 169 -6.35 4.38 -4.08
CA GLY A 169 -7.59 5.11 -4.26
C GLY A 169 -7.59 5.98 -5.53
N TYR A 170 -7.63 7.29 -5.35
CA TYR A 170 -7.77 8.22 -6.47
C TYR A 170 -6.65 8.14 -7.50
N LEU A 171 -5.39 8.04 -7.07
CA LEU A 171 -4.23 8.00 -7.97
C LEU A 171 -4.13 6.69 -8.74
N ALA A 172 -4.66 5.58 -8.22
CA ALA A 172 -4.44 4.23 -8.73
C ALA A 172 -2.94 3.97 -9.00
N TYR A 173 -2.10 4.39 -8.05
CA TYR A 173 -0.65 4.28 -8.10
C TYR A 173 -0.21 2.90 -7.62
N PHE A 174 -0.53 1.88 -8.40
CA PHE A 174 -0.21 0.48 -8.15
C PHE A 174 -0.08 -0.29 -9.47
N CYS A 175 0.47 -1.48 -9.41
CA CYS A 175 0.55 -2.41 -10.54
C CYS A 175 -0.63 -3.39 -10.48
N LYS A 176 -1.61 -3.27 -11.41
CA LYS A 176 -2.92 -3.93 -11.34
C LYS A 176 -2.86 -5.44 -11.07
N TYR A 177 -1.94 -6.15 -11.69
CA TYR A 177 -1.75 -7.60 -11.53
C TYR A 177 -0.42 -7.96 -10.84
N GLY A 178 0.21 -6.97 -10.20
CA GLY A 178 1.34 -7.12 -9.29
C GLY A 178 0.86 -6.99 -7.85
N ASP A 179 1.21 -5.88 -7.20
CA ASP A 179 0.78 -5.53 -5.84
C ASP A 179 -0.74 -5.31 -5.70
N GLY A 180 -1.43 -4.96 -6.79
CA GLY A 180 -2.90 -4.90 -6.83
C GLY A 180 -3.61 -6.25 -6.98
N ALA A 181 -2.90 -7.35 -7.23
CA ALA A 181 -3.48 -8.69 -7.35
C ALA A 181 -3.60 -9.36 -5.98
N VAL A 182 -4.64 -9.02 -5.25
CA VAL A 182 -4.89 -9.46 -3.87
C VAL A 182 -6.37 -9.76 -3.66
N ASP A 183 -6.70 -10.51 -2.61
CA ASP A 183 -8.08 -10.90 -2.30
C ASP A 183 -8.74 -9.93 -1.32
N VAL A 184 -7.97 -9.35 -0.38
CA VAL A 184 -8.47 -8.49 0.69
C VAL A 184 -7.50 -7.32 0.92
N GLN A 185 -8.03 -6.12 1.09
CA GLN A 185 -7.28 -4.93 1.49
C GLN A 185 -7.79 -4.39 2.82
N LEU A 186 -6.92 -4.21 3.81
CA LEU A 186 -7.30 -3.79 5.16
C LEU A 186 -7.15 -2.30 5.40
N ILE A 187 -6.22 -1.63 4.69
CA ILE A 187 -5.89 -0.21 4.90
C ILE A 187 -6.29 0.69 3.72
N SER A 188 -7.12 0.20 2.80
CA SER A 188 -7.59 0.97 1.63
C SER A 188 -8.45 2.20 1.98
N ASP A 189 -8.89 2.31 3.22
CA ASP A 189 -9.63 3.46 3.78
C ASP A 189 -8.74 4.44 4.57
N LEU A 190 -7.44 4.13 4.75
CA LEU A 190 -6.50 4.96 5.49
C LEU A 190 -5.64 5.84 4.58
N HIS A 191 -5.55 7.11 4.92
CA HIS A 191 -4.48 7.98 4.42
C HIS A 191 -3.12 7.56 4.98
N LYS A 192 -2.03 7.88 4.28
CA LYS A 192 -0.67 7.53 4.69
C LYS A 192 -0.35 8.00 6.12
N SER A 193 -0.80 9.18 6.48
CA SER A 193 -0.64 9.73 7.85
C SER A 193 -1.30 8.83 8.90
N GLN A 194 -2.46 8.27 8.60
CA GLN A 194 -3.21 7.35 9.45
C GLN A 194 -2.54 5.97 9.51
N VAL A 195 -1.97 5.49 8.39
CA VAL A 195 -1.17 4.25 8.38
C VAL A 195 -0.01 4.35 9.36
N PHE A 196 0.71 5.48 9.39
CA PHE A 196 1.76 5.71 10.38
C PHE A 196 1.23 5.75 11.82
N GLN A 197 0.04 6.31 12.06
CA GLN A 197 -0.58 6.31 13.39
C GLN A 197 -0.91 4.88 13.85
N VAL A 198 -1.50 4.08 12.96
CA VAL A 198 -1.80 2.66 13.22
C VAL A 198 -0.52 1.86 13.45
N GLY A 199 0.53 2.11 12.66
CA GLY A 199 1.83 1.48 12.83
C GLY A 199 2.45 1.73 14.21
N ARG A 200 2.42 2.99 14.69
CA ARG A 200 2.87 3.34 16.05
C ARG A 200 2.05 2.63 17.13
N PHE A 201 0.74 2.61 16.98
CA PHE A 201 -0.17 1.95 17.94
C PHE A 201 0.08 0.44 18.01
N LEU A 202 0.35 -0.21 16.89
CA LEU A 202 0.60 -1.66 16.81
C LEU A 202 2.05 -2.06 17.13
N GLY A 203 2.92 -1.10 17.44
CA GLY A 203 4.30 -1.39 17.83
C GLY A 203 5.22 -1.75 16.65
N VAL A 204 4.96 -1.22 15.46
CA VAL A 204 5.86 -1.35 14.30
C VAL A 204 7.24 -0.74 14.66
N PRO A 205 8.36 -1.40 14.30
CA PRO A 205 9.71 -0.93 14.61
C PRO A 205 10.00 0.50 14.11
N SER A 206 10.79 1.23 14.89
CA SER A 206 11.16 2.61 14.56
C SER A 206 11.96 2.73 13.27
N SER A 207 12.73 1.73 12.89
CA SER A 207 13.45 1.65 11.61
C SER A 207 12.52 1.73 10.40
N ILE A 208 11.28 1.23 10.53
CA ILE A 208 10.24 1.33 9.51
C ILE A 208 9.48 2.65 9.64
N LEU A 209 9.11 3.05 10.87
CA LEU A 209 8.33 4.27 11.12
C LEU A 209 9.08 5.56 10.74
N SER A 210 10.41 5.55 10.73
CA SER A 210 11.24 6.70 10.35
C SER A 210 11.69 6.70 8.89
N ALA A 211 11.34 5.64 8.13
CA ALA A 211 11.72 5.53 6.73
C ALA A 211 10.80 6.35 5.82
N ALA A 212 11.39 6.99 4.82
CA ALA A 212 10.60 7.56 3.73
C ALA A 212 9.90 6.44 2.93
N PRO A 213 8.62 6.63 2.54
CA PRO A 213 7.93 5.68 1.68
C PRO A 213 8.63 5.51 0.34
N SER A 214 8.83 4.26 -0.08
CA SER A 214 9.45 3.93 -1.37
C SER A 214 9.07 2.52 -1.78
N ALA A 215 8.78 2.33 -3.07
CA ALA A 215 8.48 1.02 -3.65
C ALA A 215 9.73 0.15 -3.87
N ASP A 216 10.96 0.69 -3.71
CA ASP A 216 12.26 0.01 -3.92
C ASP A 216 12.36 -0.72 -5.29
N LEU A 217 11.72 -0.16 -6.32
CA LEU A 217 11.74 -0.72 -7.67
C LEU A 217 12.94 -0.23 -8.51
N TRP A 218 13.49 0.93 -8.17
CA TRP A 218 14.73 1.52 -8.70
C TRP A 218 15.41 2.38 -7.64
N SER A 219 16.72 2.62 -7.78
CA SER A 219 17.54 3.30 -6.77
C SER A 219 17.19 4.78 -6.62
N ASP A 220 17.28 5.27 -5.36
CA ASP A 220 17.30 6.68 -4.96
C ASP A 220 16.04 7.52 -5.25
N HIS A 221 14.86 6.89 -5.38
CA HIS A 221 13.58 7.59 -5.51
C HIS A 221 12.62 7.22 -4.38
N THR A 222 11.97 8.24 -3.82
CA THR A 222 10.80 8.08 -2.96
C THR A 222 9.52 8.11 -3.80
N ASP A 223 8.41 7.64 -3.23
CA ASP A 223 7.11 7.72 -3.89
C ASP A 223 6.71 9.19 -4.15
N GLU A 224 7.03 10.09 -3.22
CA GLU A 224 6.77 11.53 -3.36
C GLU A 224 7.59 12.17 -4.50
N ASP A 225 8.85 11.73 -4.69
CA ASP A 225 9.67 12.18 -5.83
C ASP A 225 9.06 11.75 -7.17
N GLU A 226 8.50 10.53 -7.24
CA GLU A 226 7.86 10.01 -8.45
C GLU A 226 6.51 10.66 -8.72
N MET A 227 5.71 10.90 -7.70
CA MET A 227 4.42 11.58 -7.82
C MET A 227 4.57 13.08 -8.12
N GLY A 228 5.63 13.71 -7.60
CA GLY A 228 5.91 15.14 -7.69
C GLY A 228 5.15 16.00 -6.68
N PHE A 229 4.57 15.37 -5.65
CA PHE A 229 3.91 16.01 -4.50
C PHE A 229 3.91 15.08 -3.28
N SER A 230 3.62 15.64 -2.10
CA SER A 230 3.65 14.91 -0.84
C SER A 230 2.37 14.08 -0.59
N TYR A 231 2.48 13.08 0.30
CA TYR A 231 1.31 12.37 0.82
C TYR A 231 0.34 13.30 1.56
N ASP A 232 0.84 14.35 2.19
CA ASP A 232 0.00 15.38 2.80
C ASP A 232 -0.87 16.08 1.76
N PHE A 233 -0.35 16.34 0.56
CA PHE A 233 -1.13 16.95 -0.50
C PHE A 233 -2.23 16.01 -1.02
N ILE A 234 -1.94 14.74 -1.27
CA ILE A 234 -2.97 13.80 -1.75
C ILE A 234 -4.04 13.53 -0.68
N GLU A 235 -3.68 13.46 0.60
CA GLU A 235 -4.63 13.39 1.71
C GLU A 235 -5.56 14.61 1.72
N PHE A 236 -4.98 15.82 1.63
CA PHE A 236 -5.76 17.06 1.54
C PHE A 236 -6.66 17.06 0.30
N TYR A 237 -6.11 16.74 -0.86
CA TYR A 237 -6.82 16.78 -2.12
C TYR A 237 -8.03 15.82 -2.14
N THR A 238 -7.82 14.57 -1.76
CA THR A 238 -8.86 13.53 -1.81
C THR A 238 -9.80 13.54 -0.61
N GLY A 239 -9.31 13.91 0.57
CA GLY A 239 -10.09 13.91 1.80
C GLY A 239 -10.88 15.19 2.02
N TYR A 240 -10.35 16.33 1.62
CA TYR A 240 -10.92 17.64 1.89
C TYR A 240 -11.42 18.35 0.63
N TYR A 241 -10.56 18.53 -0.39
CA TYR A 241 -10.88 19.34 -1.56
C TYR A 241 -11.84 18.67 -2.54
N LEU A 242 -11.61 17.42 -2.93
CA LEU A 242 -12.47 16.74 -3.92
C LEU A 242 -13.94 16.66 -3.50
N PRO A 243 -14.29 16.38 -2.22
CA PRO A 243 -15.68 16.32 -1.76
C PRO A 243 -16.40 17.67 -1.73
N MET A 244 -15.67 18.81 -1.82
CA MET A 244 -16.27 20.14 -1.78
C MET A 244 -17.22 20.39 -2.94
N SER A 245 -18.28 21.14 -2.66
CA SER A 245 -19.12 21.76 -3.68
C SER A 245 -18.33 22.79 -4.52
N ILE A 246 -18.87 23.17 -5.66
CA ILE A 246 -18.26 24.21 -6.52
C ILE A 246 -18.09 25.53 -5.76
N GLU A 247 -19.07 25.91 -4.93
CA GLU A 247 -19.04 27.14 -4.15
C GLU A 247 -17.92 27.11 -3.09
N GLU A 248 -17.77 25.98 -2.38
CA GLU A 248 -16.70 25.79 -1.40
C GLU A 248 -15.32 25.82 -2.06
N LYS A 249 -15.15 25.19 -3.22
CA LYS A 249 -13.90 25.24 -4.00
C LYS A 249 -13.55 26.67 -4.42
N LEU A 250 -14.52 27.44 -4.87
CA LEU A 250 -14.33 28.84 -5.24
C LEU A 250 -13.96 29.71 -4.02
N HIS A 251 -14.52 29.40 -2.85
CA HIS A 251 -14.19 30.08 -1.60
C HIS A 251 -12.77 29.73 -1.16
N PHE A 252 -12.42 28.45 -1.13
CA PHE A 252 -11.07 27.95 -0.83
C PHE A 252 -9.99 28.64 -1.68
N ILE A 253 -10.19 28.70 -3.01
CA ILE A 253 -9.22 29.32 -3.93
C ILE A 253 -9.01 30.81 -3.59
N LYS A 254 -10.05 31.52 -3.16
CA LYS A 254 -9.96 32.96 -2.78
C LYS A 254 -9.24 33.19 -1.46
N GLU A 255 -9.22 32.20 -0.59
CA GLU A 255 -8.54 32.28 0.72
C GLU A 255 -7.03 32.04 0.63
N LEU A 256 -6.56 31.39 -0.45
CA LEU A 256 -5.14 31.08 -0.62
C LEU A 256 -4.29 32.32 -0.94
N THR A 257 -3.04 32.33 -0.47
CA THR A 257 -2.02 33.24 -0.99
C THR A 257 -1.74 32.94 -2.46
N SER A 258 -1.23 33.89 -3.22
CA SER A 258 -0.87 33.67 -4.63
C SER A 258 0.15 32.54 -4.81
N GLU A 259 1.09 32.40 -3.88
CA GLU A 259 2.12 31.35 -3.88
C GLU A 259 1.46 29.98 -3.64
N SER A 260 0.67 29.85 -2.57
CA SER A 260 -0.03 28.60 -2.24
C SER A 260 -1.05 28.19 -3.33
N LEU A 261 -1.70 29.15 -3.96
CA LEU A 261 -2.57 28.89 -5.10
C LEU A 261 -1.79 28.32 -6.30
N SER A 262 -0.64 28.90 -6.61
CA SER A 262 0.22 28.42 -7.71
C SER A 262 0.68 26.97 -7.45
N GLU A 263 1.13 26.69 -6.24
CA GLU A 263 1.56 25.35 -5.81
C GLU A 263 0.38 24.36 -5.86
N PHE A 264 -0.76 24.72 -5.28
CA PHE A 264 -1.97 23.91 -5.30
C PHE A 264 -2.39 23.53 -6.73
N LEU A 265 -2.47 24.50 -7.64
CA LEU A 265 -2.85 24.23 -9.03
C LEU A 265 -1.84 23.35 -9.76
N HIS A 266 -0.56 23.46 -9.45
CA HIS A 266 0.48 22.59 -9.98
C HIS A 266 0.26 21.14 -9.53
N PHE A 267 0.11 20.91 -8.23
CA PHE A 267 -0.09 19.58 -7.66
C PHE A 267 -1.45 18.97 -8.06
N GLU A 268 -2.51 19.77 -8.10
CA GLU A 268 -3.81 19.33 -8.64
C GLU A 268 -3.67 18.82 -10.08
N GLY A 269 -2.95 19.57 -10.93
CA GLY A 269 -2.69 19.17 -12.31
C GLY A 269 -1.96 17.81 -12.40
N LEU A 270 -0.97 17.57 -11.54
CA LEU A 270 -0.28 16.27 -11.45
C LEU A 270 -1.23 15.16 -10.98
N CYS A 271 -2.00 15.37 -9.92
CA CYS A 271 -2.98 14.40 -9.42
C CYS A 271 -4.00 14.00 -10.49
N VAL A 272 -4.58 14.98 -11.19
CA VAL A 272 -5.55 14.75 -12.28
C VAL A 272 -4.91 13.97 -13.43
N SER A 273 -3.69 14.31 -13.80
CA SER A 273 -2.95 13.62 -14.87
C SER A 273 -2.66 12.17 -14.50
N ILE A 274 -2.18 11.89 -13.28
CA ILE A 274 -1.93 10.54 -12.78
C ILE A 274 -3.23 9.74 -12.74
N HIS A 275 -4.31 10.31 -12.17
CA HIS A 275 -5.62 9.67 -12.13
C HIS A 275 -6.12 9.31 -13.54
N ALA A 276 -6.13 10.25 -14.47
CA ALA A 276 -6.61 10.03 -15.84
C ALA A 276 -5.85 8.88 -16.54
N ARG A 277 -4.54 8.81 -16.36
CA ARG A 277 -3.69 7.76 -16.91
C ARG A 277 -3.96 6.39 -16.27
N ASN A 278 -4.25 6.35 -14.98
CA ASN A 278 -4.30 5.14 -14.17
C ASN A 278 -5.72 4.64 -13.87
N ALA A 279 -6.77 5.45 -14.06
CA ALA A 279 -8.15 5.14 -13.66
C ALA A 279 -8.67 3.79 -14.18
N HIS A 280 -8.17 3.33 -15.35
CA HIS A 280 -8.50 2.02 -15.90
C HIS A 280 -8.10 0.84 -14.99
N LYS A 281 -7.20 1.05 -14.03
CA LYS A 281 -6.76 0.02 -13.08
C LYS A 281 -7.77 -0.22 -11.97
N LEU A 282 -8.60 0.78 -11.62
CA LEU A 282 -9.59 0.71 -10.54
C LEU A 282 -10.75 -0.26 -10.85
N GLY A 283 -11.01 -0.53 -12.10
CA GLY A 283 -11.99 -1.53 -12.51
C GLY A 283 -11.41 -2.96 -12.55
N GLY A 284 -12.28 -3.95 -12.49
CA GLY A 284 -11.93 -5.34 -12.78
C GLY A 284 -11.52 -5.57 -14.24
N VAL A 285 -11.74 -6.79 -14.76
CA VAL A 285 -11.59 -7.08 -16.19
C VAL A 285 -12.68 -6.33 -16.96
N ILE A 286 -12.28 -5.59 -18.00
CA ILE A 286 -13.22 -4.86 -18.86
C ILE A 286 -13.78 -5.86 -19.90
N ASN A 287 -15.10 -6.03 -19.88
CA ASN A 287 -15.81 -6.80 -20.91
C ASN A 287 -16.31 -5.81 -21.97
N LEU A 288 -15.85 -5.95 -23.20
CA LEU A 288 -16.20 -5.10 -24.35
C LEU A 288 -17.43 -5.65 -25.06
#